data_6915360e1984a3aa88fc6374f62589d3
#
_entry.id   6915360e1984a3aa88fc6374f62589d3
#
_cell.length_a   1.000
_cell.length_b   1.000
_cell.length_c   1.000
_cell.angle_alpha   90.00
_cell.angle_beta   90.00
_cell.angle_gamma   90.00
#
_symmetry.space_group_name_H-M   'P 1'
#
loop_
_entity.id
_entity.type
_entity.pdbx_description
1 polymer ?
#
loop_
_entity_poly.entity_id
_entity_poly.type
_entity_poly.pdbx_seq_one_letter_code
_entity_poly.pdbx_strand_id
1 'polypeptide(L)' 'MTVREYIEYLKTLDQDKGIWVAYDFPCAMFEPKPDRVAEQAHVDIYGSDNENYGIGVKLGDYIINAG' A
#
# COMPACT_ATOMS: atom_id res chain seq x y z
N MET A 1 -2.52 -15.68 8.80
CA MET A 1 -2.21 -15.88 7.35
C MET A 1 -0.79 -16.41 7.21
N THR A 2 -0.62 -17.50 6.48
CA THR A 2 0.70 -18.03 6.19
C THR A 2 1.32 -17.32 4.99
N VAL A 3 2.63 -17.50 4.79
CA VAL A 3 3.31 -16.94 3.61
C VAL A 3 2.68 -17.50 2.33
N ARG A 4 2.37 -18.80 2.29
CA ARG A 4 1.74 -19.44 1.13
C ARG A 4 0.37 -18.82 0.83
N GLU A 5 -0.44 -18.63 1.85
CA GLU A 5 -1.75 -18.01 1.72
C GLU A 5 -1.63 -16.57 1.20
N TYR A 6 -0.63 -15.85 1.68
CA TYR A 6 -0.39 -14.48 1.23
C TYR A 6 0.03 -14.43 -0.24
N ILE A 7 0.89 -15.34 -0.68
CA ILE A 7 1.27 -15.43 -2.08
C ILE A 7 0.04 -15.66 -2.96
N GLU A 8 -0.83 -16.59 -2.58
CA GLU A 8 -2.04 -16.87 -3.34
C GLU A 8 -2.99 -15.66 -3.35
N TYR A 9 -3.10 -14.96 -2.22
CA TYR A 9 -3.90 -13.75 -2.15
C TYR A 9 -3.35 -12.67 -3.08
N LEU A 10 -2.04 -12.43 -3.07
CA LEU A 10 -1.42 -11.40 -3.90
C LEU A 10 -1.62 -11.65 -5.39
N LYS A 11 -1.72 -12.91 -5.81
CA LYS A 11 -2.01 -13.26 -7.21
C LYS A 11 -3.38 -12.78 -7.67
N THR A 12 -4.31 -12.53 -6.75
CA THR A 12 -5.65 -12.03 -7.09
C THR A 12 -5.67 -10.53 -7.34
N LEU A 13 -4.62 -9.83 -6.98
CA LEU A 13 -4.52 -8.39 -7.12
C LEU A 13 -3.95 -8.02 -8.50
N ASP A 14 -4.16 -6.78 -8.92
CA ASP A 14 -3.58 -6.27 -10.15
C ASP A 14 -2.05 -6.20 -10.00
N GLN A 15 -1.35 -6.99 -10.79
CA GLN A 15 0.10 -7.14 -10.70
C GLN A 15 0.87 -5.90 -11.15
N ASP A 16 0.20 -4.99 -11.86
CA ASP A 16 0.82 -3.76 -12.35
C ASP A 16 0.66 -2.58 -11.38
N LYS A 17 -0.07 -2.77 -10.29
CA LYS A 17 -0.25 -1.75 -9.25
C LYS A 17 0.83 -1.87 -8.19
N GLY A 18 1.21 -0.73 -7.61
CA GLY A 18 2.06 -0.71 -6.43
C GLY A 18 1.30 -1.16 -5.20
N ILE A 19 2.03 -1.59 -4.19
CA ILE A 19 1.48 -1.91 -2.89
C ILE A 19 2.32 -1.21 -1.82
N TRP A 20 1.67 -0.47 -0.95
CA TRP A 20 2.31 0.40 0.04
C TRP A 20 1.72 0.13 1.42
N VAL A 21 2.51 0.37 2.44
CA VAL A 21 2.05 0.25 3.82
C VAL A 21 1.95 1.65 4.41
N ALA A 22 0.74 2.02 4.84
CA ALA A 22 0.51 3.23 5.61
C ALA A 22 0.71 2.88 7.08
N TYR A 23 1.78 3.37 7.65
CA TYR A 23 2.16 3.08 9.02
C TYR A 23 1.63 4.18 9.94
N ASP A 24 0.97 3.77 11.00
CA ASP A 24 0.53 4.66 12.05
C ASP A 24 0.78 3.99 13.40
N PHE A 25 0.69 4.75 14.46
CA PHE A 25 1.02 4.33 15.80
C PHE A 25 -0.28 4.09 16.61
N PRO A 26 -0.36 3.13 17.52
CA PRO A 26 0.63 2.17 17.99
C PRO A 26 0.70 0.89 17.16
N CYS A 27 1.71 0.07 17.46
CA CYS A 27 1.88 -1.21 16.79
C CYS A 27 0.77 -2.17 17.14
N ALA A 28 0.13 -2.73 16.14
CA ALA A 28 -0.78 -3.86 16.25
C ALA A 28 -0.44 -4.84 15.14
N MET A 29 -0.92 -6.08 15.28
CA MET A 29 -0.70 -7.08 14.25
C MET A 29 -1.93 -7.22 13.38
N PHE A 30 -1.73 -7.16 12.09
CA PHE A 30 -2.79 -7.27 11.10
C PHE A 30 -2.39 -8.25 10.01
N GLU A 31 -3.36 -8.81 9.32
CA GLU A 31 -3.09 -9.48 8.07
C GLU A 31 -2.71 -8.41 7.03
N PRO A 32 -1.66 -8.64 6.21
CA PRO A 32 -1.15 -7.63 5.30
C PRO A 32 -1.99 -7.53 4.02
N LYS A 33 -3.25 -7.20 4.16
CA LYS A 33 -4.19 -7.04 3.06
C LYS A 33 -4.55 -5.58 2.86
N PRO A 34 -4.55 -5.07 1.61
CA PRO A 34 -4.98 -3.70 1.34
C PRO A 34 -6.43 -3.49 1.74
N ASP A 35 -6.70 -2.38 2.39
CA ASP A 35 -8.05 -1.96 2.76
C ASP A 35 -8.52 -0.73 1.99
N ARG A 36 -7.62 -0.11 1.23
CA ARG A 36 -7.92 1.08 0.44
C ARG A 36 -6.96 1.20 -0.74
N VAL A 37 -7.22 2.16 -1.60
CA VAL A 37 -6.36 2.50 -2.72
C VAL A 37 -5.88 3.95 -2.60
N ALA A 38 -4.75 4.24 -3.24
CA ALA A 38 -4.18 5.58 -3.21
C ALA A 38 -5.09 6.56 -3.96
N GLU A 39 -5.41 7.65 -3.29
CA GLU A 39 -6.17 8.78 -3.83
C GLU A 39 -5.21 9.87 -4.28
N GLN A 40 -5.74 10.92 -4.91
CA GLN A 40 -4.91 12.01 -5.41
C GLN A 40 -4.08 12.67 -4.30
N ALA A 41 -4.62 12.78 -3.10
CA ALA A 41 -3.89 13.33 -1.97
C ALA A 41 -2.63 12.54 -1.63
N HIS A 42 -2.68 11.21 -1.75
CA HIS A 42 -1.51 10.35 -1.54
C HIS A 42 -0.46 10.57 -2.64
N VAL A 43 -0.91 10.69 -3.88
CA VAL A 43 -0.03 10.93 -5.01
C VAL A 43 0.64 12.31 -4.90
N ASP A 44 -0.08 13.31 -4.42
CA ASP A 44 0.45 14.66 -4.23
C ASP A 44 1.60 14.70 -3.23
N ILE A 45 1.53 13.84 -2.20
CA ILE A 45 2.55 13.80 -1.14
C ILE A 45 3.65 12.78 -1.46
N TYR A 46 3.27 11.58 -1.91
CA TYR A 46 4.19 10.46 -2.05
C TYR A 46 4.47 10.05 -3.49
N GLY A 47 3.93 10.74 -4.46
CA GLY A 47 4.22 10.51 -5.87
C GLY A 47 5.63 10.92 -6.24
N SER A 48 6.11 10.46 -7.38
CA SER A 48 7.49 10.68 -7.84
C SER A 48 7.85 12.15 -8.01
N ASP A 49 6.85 13.02 -8.20
CA ASP A 49 7.08 14.45 -8.40
C ASP A 49 7.40 15.21 -7.12
N ASN A 50 7.16 14.63 -5.95
CA ASN A 50 7.48 15.27 -4.69
C ASN A 50 8.94 15.01 -4.32
N GLU A 51 9.74 16.08 -4.29
CA GLU A 51 11.17 15.97 -4.03
C GLU A 51 11.53 15.53 -2.62
N ASN A 52 10.64 15.79 -1.64
CA ASN A 52 10.93 15.53 -0.23
C ASN A 52 10.44 14.17 0.23
N TYR A 53 9.25 13.76 -0.20
CA TYR A 53 8.60 12.56 0.31
C TYR A 53 8.18 11.58 -0.79
N GLY A 54 8.52 11.86 -2.04
CA GLY A 54 8.13 11.03 -3.16
C GLY A 54 8.79 9.67 -3.14
N ILE A 55 7.96 8.64 -3.13
CA ILE A 55 8.41 7.24 -3.17
C ILE A 55 7.80 6.49 -4.36
N GLY A 56 7.08 7.21 -5.23
CA GLY A 56 6.54 6.64 -6.45
C GLY A 56 5.12 6.13 -6.36
N VAL A 57 4.34 6.58 -5.36
CA VAL A 57 2.93 6.19 -5.24
C VAL A 57 2.14 6.72 -6.42
N LYS A 58 1.33 5.87 -7.02
CA LYS A 58 0.46 6.18 -8.15
C LYS A 58 -1.00 6.02 -7.79
N LEU A 59 -1.84 6.78 -8.46
CA LEU A 59 -3.28 6.72 -8.24
C LEU A 59 -3.78 5.28 -8.43
N GLY A 60 -4.55 4.80 -7.46
CA GLY A 60 -5.11 3.44 -7.50
C GLY A 60 -4.18 2.35 -6.99
N ASP A 61 -2.96 2.66 -6.56
CA ASP A 61 -2.09 1.69 -5.92
C ASP A 61 -2.74 1.18 -4.63
N TYR A 62 -2.42 -0.06 -4.27
CA TYR A 62 -2.96 -0.66 -3.05
C TYR A 62 -2.29 -0.09 -1.81
N ILE A 63 -3.06 0.13 -0.76
CA ILE A 63 -2.55 0.58 0.53
C ILE A 63 -3.00 -0.38 1.62
N ILE A 64 -2.02 -0.89 2.37
CA ILE A 64 -2.23 -1.65 3.59
C ILE A 64 -2.17 -0.66 4.74
N ASN A 65 -3.26 -0.53 5.48
CA ASN A 65 -3.28 0.34 6.65
C ASN A 65 -2.83 -0.45 7.87
N ALA A 66 -1.64 -0.16 8.37
CA ALA A 66 -0.99 -0.90 9.46
C ALA A 66 -1.10 -0.18 10.80
N GLY A 67 -2.14 0.54 11.00
CA GLY A 67 -2.32 1.25 12.27
C GLY A 67 -3.70 1.90 12.42
#